data_aab808d240037b9d813e35861e86f718
#
_entry.id   aab808d240037b9d813e35861e86f718
#
_cell.length_a   1.000
_cell.length_b   1.000
_cell.length_c   1.000
_cell.angle_alpha   90.00
_cell.angle_beta   90.00
_cell.angle_gamma   90.00
#
_symmetry.space_group_name_H-M   'P 1'
#
loop_
_entity.id
_entity.type
_entity.pdbx_description
1 polymer ?
#
loop_
_entity_poly.entity_id
_entity_poly.type
_entity_poly.pdbx_seq_one_letter_code
_entity_poly.pdbx_strand_id
1 'polypeptide(L)'
;MNGPKLHRTAEEIEQRIDAMAEELVDWVDVDTVVVGVLKGCLPFMADLVRRFTVPVEIDFLALSTFLPDSGRVRLTRDLSIDVTGRDVLLVEGVVDTGFRLDYLRRHLASHGA
;
A
#
# COMPACT_ATOMS: atom_id res chain seq x y z
N MET A 1 -25.61 -15.49 -20.03
CA MET A 1 -25.06 -14.95 -18.79
C MET A 1 -23.93 -13.99 -19.11
N ASN A 2 -24.07 -12.77 -18.65
CA ASN A 2 -23.05 -11.77 -18.92
C ASN A 2 -21.89 -11.93 -17.93
N GLY A 3 -20.68 -12.13 -18.44
CA GLY A 3 -19.49 -12.11 -17.60
C GLY A 3 -19.22 -10.72 -17.03
N PRO A 4 -18.22 -10.57 -16.15
CA PRO A 4 -17.85 -9.27 -15.62
C PRO A 4 -17.41 -8.34 -16.75
N LYS A 5 -17.85 -7.08 -16.66
CA LYS A 5 -17.47 -6.07 -17.64
C LYS A 5 -16.06 -5.57 -17.33
N LEU A 6 -15.27 -5.43 -18.36
CA LEU A 6 -13.97 -4.79 -18.26
C LEU A 6 -14.15 -3.29 -18.14
N HIS A 7 -13.80 -2.70 -17.00
CA HIS A 7 -13.87 -1.26 -16.79
C HIS A 7 -12.64 -0.53 -17.30
N ARG A 8 -11.48 -1.17 -17.19
CA ARG A 8 -10.21 -0.59 -17.61
C ARG A 8 -9.38 -1.64 -18.34
N THR A 9 -8.68 -1.23 -19.36
CA THR A 9 -7.71 -2.08 -20.04
C THR A 9 -6.41 -2.15 -19.25
N ALA A 10 -5.60 -3.16 -19.56
CA ALA A 10 -4.25 -3.26 -18.98
C ALA A 10 -3.41 -2.02 -19.30
N GLU A 11 -3.54 -1.48 -20.52
CA GLU A 11 -2.83 -0.27 -20.93
C GLU A 11 -3.25 0.95 -20.11
N GLU A 12 -4.54 1.11 -19.87
CA GLU A 12 -5.06 2.21 -19.04
C GLU A 12 -4.54 2.12 -17.61
N ILE A 13 -4.48 0.92 -17.06
CA ILE A 13 -3.95 0.67 -15.72
C ILE A 13 -2.46 1.02 -15.67
N GLU A 14 -1.68 0.58 -16.66
CA GLU A 14 -0.27 0.91 -16.75
C GLU A 14 -0.03 2.42 -16.84
N GLN A 15 -0.80 3.11 -17.67
CA GLN A 15 -0.71 4.56 -17.79
C GLN A 15 -1.03 5.26 -16.48
N ARG A 16 -2.00 4.76 -15.72
CA ARG A 16 -2.35 5.34 -14.43
C ARG A 16 -1.25 5.11 -13.40
N ILE A 17 -0.61 3.96 -13.41
CA ILE A 17 0.53 3.67 -12.52
C ILE A 17 1.72 4.55 -12.88
N ASP A 18 2.00 4.75 -14.17
CA ASP A 18 3.04 5.68 -14.63
C ASP A 18 2.78 7.09 -14.11
N ALA A 19 1.53 7.56 -14.21
CA ALA A 19 1.15 8.88 -13.72
C ALA A 19 1.32 9.00 -12.21
N MET A 20 0.95 7.98 -11.46
CA MET A 20 1.17 7.95 -10.01
C MET A 20 2.65 8.03 -9.65
N ALA A 21 3.49 7.27 -10.34
CA ALA A 21 4.93 7.29 -10.11
C ALA A 21 5.52 8.67 -10.39
N GLU A 22 5.06 9.34 -11.44
CA GLU A 22 5.48 10.71 -11.75
C GLU A 22 5.05 11.71 -10.67
N GLU A 23 3.84 11.56 -10.16
CA GLU A 23 3.34 12.41 -9.06
C GLU A 23 4.16 12.23 -7.78
N LEU A 24 4.68 11.03 -7.55
CA LEU A 24 5.41 10.68 -6.34
C LEU A 24 6.92 10.94 -6.44
N VAL A 25 7.44 11.22 -7.64
CA VAL A 25 8.89 11.29 -7.88
C VAL A 25 9.60 12.31 -6.99
N ASP A 26 8.96 13.43 -6.70
CA ASP A 26 9.54 14.48 -5.87
C ASP A 26 9.44 14.20 -4.37
N TRP A 27 8.58 13.27 -4.00
CA TRP A 27 8.35 12.91 -2.60
C TRP A 27 9.17 11.69 -2.18
N VAL A 28 9.36 10.73 -3.08
CA VAL A 28 10.07 9.47 -2.79
C VAL A 28 11.58 9.70 -2.87
N ASP A 29 12.28 9.32 -1.82
CA ASP A 29 13.74 9.36 -1.76
C ASP A 29 14.30 8.07 -1.15
N VAL A 30 15.61 8.05 -0.93
CA VAL A 30 16.30 6.85 -0.39
C VAL A 30 15.89 6.49 1.03
N ASP A 31 15.30 7.44 1.77
CA ASP A 31 14.82 7.21 3.13
C ASP A 31 13.35 6.77 3.16
N THR A 32 12.68 6.76 2.02
CA THR A 32 11.29 6.33 1.93
C THR A 32 11.18 4.82 2.09
N VAL A 33 10.23 4.39 2.92
CA VAL A 33 9.84 2.98 3.05
C VAL A 33 8.49 2.80 2.39
N VAL A 34 8.42 1.87 1.45
CA VAL A 34 7.15 1.50 0.82
C VAL A 34 6.58 0.31 1.57
N VAL A 35 5.43 0.51 2.19
CA VAL A 35 4.77 -0.50 3.01
C VAL A 35 3.50 -0.96 2.32
N GLY A 36 3.45 -2.22 1.96
CA GLY A 36 2.28 -2.83 1.35
C GLY A 36 1.44 -3.61 2.34
N VAL A 37 0.14 -3.61 2.14
CA VAL A 37 -0.79 -4.40 2.92
C VAL A 37 -1.08 -5.69 2.17
N LEU A 38 -0.60 -6.81 2.71
CA LEU A 38 -0.74 -8.12 2.09
C LEU A 38 -2.20 -8.58 2.08
N LYS A 39 -2.64 -9.34 1.09
CA LYS A 39 -1.88 -9.78 -0.10
C LYS A 39 -2.24 -8.96 -1.34
N GLY A 40 -3.39 -8.29 -1.32
CA GLY A 40 -3.98 -7.63 -2.49
C GLY A 40 -3.14 -6.52 -3.10
N CYS A 41 -2.22 -5.95 -2.34
CA CYS A 41 -1.35 -4.89 -2.83
C CYS A 41 -0.26 -5.37 -3.80
N LEU A 42 0.05 -6.67 -3.81
CA LEU A 42 1.28 -7.19 -4.42
C LEU A 42 1.47 -6.82 -5.90
N PRO A 43 0.50 -7.06 -6.79
CA PRO A 43 0.69 -6.72 -8.20
C PRO A 43 0.89 -5.23 -8.43
N PHE A 44 0.06 -4.42 -7.81
CA PHE A 44 0.12 -2.96 -7.93
C PHE A 44 1.43 -2.41 -7.36
N MET A 45 1.79 -2.85 -6.16
CA MET A 45 3.02 -2.41 -5.49
C MET A 45 4.26 -2.77 -6.29
N ALA A 46 4.32 -3.98 -6.84
CA ALA A 46 5.43 -4.41 -7.68
C ALA A 46 5.57 -3.53 -8.91
N ASP A 47 4.46 -3.21 -9.57
CA ASP A 47 4.46 -2.35 -10.73
C ASP A 47 4.87 -0.91 -10.40
N LEU A 48 4.39 -0.40 -9.27
CA LEU A 48 4.67 0.97 -8.84
C LEU A 48 6.15 1.16 -8.48
N VAL A 49 6.71 0.28 -7.64
CA VAL A 49 8.08 0.44 -7.15
C VAL A 49 9.12 0.32 -8.26
N ARG A 50 8.84 -0.47 -9.30
CA ARG A 50 9.74 -0.58 -10.43
C ARG A 50 9.87 0.70 -11.24
N ARG A 51 8.95 1.63 -11.07
CA ARG A 51 8.96 2.91 -11.78
C ARG A 51 9.69 4.01 -11.02
N PHE A 52 10.04 3.77 -9.76
CA PHE A 52 10.84 4.73 -9.00
C PHE A 52 12.28 4.74 -9.49
N THR A 53 12.86 5.93 -9.56
CA THR A 53 14.24 6.12 -10.05
C THR A 53 15.28 6.04 -8.93
N VAL A 54 14.83 6.05 -7.68
CA VAL A 54 15.70 5.90 -6.51
C VAL A 54 15.41 4.56 -5.84
N PRO A 55 16.41 3.92 -5.24
CA PRO A 55 16.17 2.70 -4.47
C PRO A 55 15.34 3.02 -3.23
N VAL A 56 14.36 2.18 -2.96
CA VAL A 56 13.50 2.30 -1.78
C VAL A 56 13.54 0.99 -1.01
N GLU A 57 13.33 1.07 0.30
CA GLU A 57 13.10 -0.12 1.10
C GLU A 57 11.63 -0.51 1.06
N ILE A 58 11.37 -1.80 1.12
CA ILE A 58 10.02 -2.34 1.04
C ILE A 58 9.75 -3.17 2.28
N ASP A 59 8.56 -3.01 2.85
CA ASP A 59 8.11 -3.84 3.95
C ASP A 59 6.60 -4.11 3.81
N PHE A 60 6.07 -4.97 4.66
CA PHE A 60 4.68 -5.39 4.57
C PHE A 60 4.01 -5.44 5.93
N LEU A 61 2.73 -5.10 5.92
CA LEU A 61 1.80 -5.35 6.99
C LEU A 61 0.77 -6.37 6.54
N ALA A 62 0.28 -7.19 7.45
CA ALA A 62 -0.83 -8.08 7.16
C ALA A 62 -1.88 -7.96 8.26
N LEU A 63 -3.13 -7.94 7.83
CA LEU A 63 -4.28 -7.84 8.71
C LEU A 63 -5.14 -9.08 8.56
N SER A 64 -5.68 -9.57 9.68
CA SER A 64 -6.75 -10.56 9.63
C SER A 64 -8.08 -9.82 9.62
N THR A 65 -8.96 -10.23 8.70
CA THR A 65 -10.37 -9.85 8.80
C THR A 65 -10.97 -10.73 9.90
N PHE A 66 -11.28 -10.11 11.00
CA PHE A 66 -11.78 -10.84 12.13
C PHE A 66 -13.29 -10.91 12.15
N LEU A 67 -13.80 -11.84 12.92
CA LEU A 67 -15.20 -12.16 13.12
C LEU A 67 -16.10 -10.96 12.84
N PRO A 68 -17.15 -11.13 12.02
CA PRO A 68 -18.06 -10.05 11.64
C PRO A 68 -18.62 -9.27 12.82
N ASP A 69 -18.68 -9.91 13.98
CA ASP A 69 -19.31 -9.35 15.17
C ASP A 69 -18.40 -8.43 15.97
N SER A 70 -17.11 -8.48 15.79
CA SER A 70 -16.20 -7.70 16.64
C SER A 70 -15.77 -6.38 16.03
N GLY A 71 -15.85 -6.22 14.72
CA GLY A 71 -15.37 -5.03 14.02
C GLY A 71 -13.87 -4.78 14.21
N ARG A 72 -13.16 -5.71 14.82
CA ARG A 72 -11.75 -5.55 15.15
C ARG A 72 -10.86 -6.05 14.04
N VAL A 73 -9.92 -5.20 13.65
CA VAL A 73 -8.84 -5.55 12.75
C VAL A 73 -7.65 -5.96 13.61
N ARG A 74 -7.05 -7.09 13.28
CA ARG A 74 -5.88 -7.58 14.00
C ARG A 74 -4.69 -7.64 13.06
N LEU A 75 -3.58 -7.10 13.53
CA LEU A 75 -2.32 -7.19 12.81
C LEU A 75 -1.75 -8.60 12.98
N THR A 76 -1.56 -9.30 11.86
CA THR A 76 -0.97 -10.65 11.84
C THR A 76 0.49 -10.64 11.44
N ARG A 77 0.93 -9.57 10.78
CA ARG A 77 2.33 -9.32 10.46
C ARG A 77 2.60 -7.83 10.64
N ASP A 78 3.60 -7.50 11.41
CA ASP A 78 4.07 -6.15 11.61
C ASP A 78 5.34 -5.89 10.81
N LEU A 79 5.78 -4.62 10.81
CA LEU A 79 6.98 -4.19 10.11
C LEU A 79 8.23 -4.88 10.65
N SER A 80 9.15 -5.17 9.75
CA SER A 80 10.50 -5.64 10.07
C SER A 80 11.51 -4.49 10.08
N ILE A 81 11.18 -3.38 9.42
CA ILE A 81 12.03 -2.20 9.30
C ILE A 81 11.63 -1.17 10.35
N ASP A 82 12.61 -0.52 10.96
CA ASP A 82 12.36 0.63 11.82
C ASP A 82 12.04 1.85 10.96
N VAL A 83 10.83 2.38 11.10
CA VAL A 83 10.34 3.51 10.30
C VAL A 83 10.39 4.84 11.06
N THR A 84 11.01 4.87 12.23
CA THR A 84 11.11 6.08 13.05
C THR A 84 11.74 7.24 12.26
N GLY A 85 11.02 8.34 12.15
CA GLY A 85 11.49 9.53 11.44
C GLY A 85 11.57 9.39 9.93
N ARG A 86 11.04 8.32 9.38
CA ARG A 86 11.08 8.06 7.93
C ARG A 86 9.73 8.35 7.28
N ASP A 87 9.78 8.71 6.02
CA ASP A 87 8.57 8.81 5.21
C ASP A 87 8.11 7.42 4.79
N VAL A 88 6.83 7.15 4.99
CA VAL A 88 6.22 5.87 4.63
C VAL A 88 5.19 6.09 3.55
N LEU A 89 5.36 5.36 2.46
CA LEU A 89 4.34 5.26 1.42
C LEU A 89 3.54 3.99 1.65
N LEU A 90 2.32 4.15 2.10
CA LEU A 90 1.43 3.02 2.37
C LEU A 90 0.67 2.64 1.10
N VAL A 91 0.79 1.37 0.72
CA VAL A 91 0.14 0.84 -0.49
C VAL A 91 -0.93 -0.16 -0.10
N GLU A 92 -2.17 0.16 -0.46
CA GLU A 92 -3.33 -0.70 -0.24
C GLU A 92 -3.94 -1.08 -1.59
N GLY A 93 -4.46 -2.29 -1.69
CA GLY A 93 -5.07 -2.76 -2.94
C GLY A 93 -6.42 -2.10 -3.22
N VAL A 94 -7.28 -2.06 -2.23
CA VAL A 94 -8.61 -1.45 -2.33
C VAL A 94 -8.91 -0.70 -1.04
N VAL A 95 -9.34 0.54 -1.17
CA VAL A 95 -9.86 1.33 -0.05
C VAL A 95 -11.39 1.32 -0.14
N ASP A 96 -12.03 0.65 0.80
CA ASP A 96 -13.49 0.56 0.86
C ASP A 96 -14.05 1.64 1.80
N THR A 97 -14.18 1.34 3.09
CA THR A 97 -14.71 2.30 4.06
C THR A 97 -13.67 3.26 4.60
N GLY A 98 -12.40 2.94 4.44
CA GLY A 98 -11.30 3.71 5.00
C GLY A 98 -10.91 3.34 6.42
N PHE A 99 -11.64 2.45 7.10
CA PHE A 99 -11.32 2.04 8.48
C PHE A 99 -9.98 1.34 8.57
N ARG A 100 -9.68 0.44 7.64
CA ARG A 100 -8.40 -0.25 7.60
C ARG A 100 -7.26 0.72 7.37
N LEU A 101 -7.43 1.64 6.43
CA LEU A 101 -6.43 2.64 6.11
C LEU A 101 -6.16 3.55 7.30
N ASP A 102 -7.20 4.00 8.01
CA ASP A 102 -7.07 4.82 9.19
C ASP A 102 -6.35 4.09 10.32
N TYR A 103 -6.69 2.83 10.55
CA TYR A 103 -6.01 1.96 11.52
C TYR A 103 -4.51 1.87 11.20
N LEU A 104 -4.17 1.62 9.95
CA LEU A 104 -2.78 1.47 9.50
C LEU A 104 -1.99 2.77 9.64
N ARG A 105 -2.60 3.90 9.32
CA ARG A 105 -1.97 5.21 9.50
C ARG A 105 -1.63 5.47 10.95
N ARG A 106 -2.54 5.16 11.85
CA ARG A 106 -2.32 5.30 13.30
C ARG A 106 -1.23 4.39 13.78
N HIS A 107 -1.22 3.15 13.30
CA HIS A 107 -0.19 2.17 13.65
C HIS A 107 1.20 2.67 13.23
N LEU A 108 1.34 3.14 12.00
CA LEU A 108 2.61 3.67 11.49
C LEU A 108 3.04 4.92 12.26
N ALA A 109 2.10 5.82 12.55
CA ALA A 109 2.39 7.02 13.34
C ALA A 109 2.86 6.65 14.74
N SER A 110 2.32 5.61 15.35
CA SER A 110 2.74 5.13 16.67
C SER A 110 4.16 4.57 16.67
N HIS A 111 4.69 4.20 15.50
CA HIS A 111 6.08 3.76 15.31
C HIS A 111 7.00 4.90 14.87
N GLY A 112 6.54 6.13 14.89
CA GLY A 112 7.36 7.29 14.62
C GLY A 112 7.51 7.68 13.15
N ALA A 113 6.71 7.07 12.29
CA ALA A 113 6.72 7.42 10.87
C ALA A 113 6.11 8.80 10.60
#